data_8bbb7dd28f6a5a034b6dbeded066be52
#
_entry.id   8bbb7dd28f6a5a034b6dbeded066be52
#
_cell.length_a   1.000
_cell.length_b   1.000
_cell.length_c   1.000
_cell.angle_alpha   90.00
_cell.angle_beta   90.00
_cell.angle_gamma   90.00
#
_symmetry.space_group_name_H-M   'P 1'
#
loop_
_entity.id
_entity.type
_entity.pdbx_description
1 polymer ?
#
loop_
_entity_poly.entity_id
_entity_poly.type
_entity_poly.pdbx_seq_one_letter_code
_entity_poly.pdbx_strand_id
1 'polypeptide(L)'
;MTYRLTRDDFERVVDREFAFLRDAGFGGAAVERRDDGFLAGFDRADLGVRVHCDLDCEDMMTVVARPLLGRELLLETIHALNVGDSRYPSGGGGSWRSLAAFEERLALEATLLRENLTAAAGNDALYEEASGRA
;
A
#
# COMPACT_ATOMS: atom_id res chain seq x y z
N MET A 1 0.98 -28.60 -1.21
CA MET A 1 0.15 -27.77 -0.34
C MET A 1 0.35 -26.31 -0.68
N THR A 2 -0.75 -25.59 -0.91
CA THR A 2 -0.67 -24.17 -1.21
C THR A 2 -0.60 -23.39 0.10
N TYR A 3 0.35 -22.49 0.21
CA TYR A 3 0.43 -21.61 1.37
C TYR A 3 -0.80 -20.70 1.42
N ARG A 4 -1.37 -20.53 2.60
CA ARG A 4 -2.47 -19.61 2.81
C ARG A 4 -2.09 -18.59 3.89
N LEU A 5 -2.13 -17.32 3.51
CA LEU A 5 -1.81 -16.23 4.43
C LEU A 5 -2.82 -16.17 5.57
N THR A 6 -2.33 -16.12 6.80
CA THR A 6 -3.17 -15.96 7.98
C THR A 6 -3.22 -14.49 8.37
N ARG A 7 -4.24 -14.12 9.14
CA ARG A 7 -4.36 -12.75 9.68
C ARG A 7 -3.14 -12.40 10.54
N ASP A 8 -2.68 -13.33 11.37
CA ASP A 8 -1.54 -13.09 12.25
C ASP A 8 -0.27 -12.80 11.46
N ASP A 9 -0.01 -13.57 10.40
CA ASP A 9 1.13 -13.33 9.52
C ASP A 9 1.01 -12.00 8.80
N PHE A 10 -0.18 -11.69 8.27
CA PHE A 10 -0.43 -10.42 7.59
C PHE A 10 -0.15 -9.24 8.54
N GLU A 11 -0.73 -9.28 9.73
CA GLU A 11 -0.58 -8.21 10.72
C GLU A 11 0.88 -8.04 11.15
N ARG A 12 1.56 -9.13 11.41
CA ARG A 12 2.97 -9.12 11.82
C ARG A 12 3.87 -8.50 10.75
N VAL A 13 3.70 -8.91 9.51
CA VAL A 13 4.54 -8.43 8.41
C VAL A 13 4.23 -6.96 8.09
N VAL A 14 2.94 -6.58 8.11
CA VAL A 14 2.53 -5.19 7.93
C VAL A 14 3.13 -4.30 9.02
N ASP A 15 3.02 -4.70 10.27
CA ASP A 15 3.57 -3.92 11.38
C ASP A 15 5.08 -3.71 11.23
N ARG A 16 5.78 -4.75 10.79
CA ARG A 16 7.24 -4.68 10.61
C ARG A 16 7.62 -3.78 9.44
N GLU A 17 7.03 -4.00 8.27
CA GLU A 17 7.43 -3.31 7.05
C GLU A 17 6.95 -1.86 6.99
N PHE A 18 5.81 -1.56 7.60
CA PHE A 18 5.25 -0.20 7.62
C PHE A 18 5.50 0.53 8.94
N ALA A 19 6.42 0.04 9.76
CA ALA A 19 6.76 0.68 11.05
C ALA A 19 7.24 2.13 10.88
N PHE A 20 7.86 2.47 9.75
CA PHE A 20 8.32 3.83 9.46
C PHE A 20 7.18 4.86 9.46
N LEU A 21 5.95 4.43 9.24
CA LEU A 21 4.79 5.32 9.24
C LEU A 21 4.54 5.91 10.63
N ARG A 22 4.86 5.17 11.69
CA ARG A 22 4.74 5.70 13.06
C ARG A 22 5.67 6.89 13.26
N ASP A 23 6.90 6.78 12.75
CA ASP A 23 7.87 7.88 12.82
C ASP A 23 7.44 9.07 11.98
N ALA A 24 6.63 8.83 10.96
CA ALA A 24 6.06 9.86 10.09
C ALA A 24 4.75 10.46 10.64
N GLY A 25 4.34 10.08 11.84
CA GLY A 25 3.16 10.65 12.49
C GLY A 25 1.85 9.90 12.29
N PHE A 26 1.89 8.71 11.67
CA PHE A 26 0.70 7.89 11.50
C PHE A 26 0.38 7.08 12.75
N GLY A 27 -0.89 6.78 12.95
CA GLY A 27 -1.31 5.83 13.96
C GLY A 27 -0.86 4.41 13.63
N GLY A 28 -0.95 3.52 14.59
CA GLY A 28 -0.65 2.11 14.38
C GLY A 28 -1.64 1.44 13.42
N ALA A 29 -1.27 0.31 12.88
CA ALA A 29 -2.09 -0.42 11.94
C ALA A 29 -3.43 -0.83 12.56
N ALA A 30 -4.51 -0.52 11.86
CA ALA A 30 -5.83 -1.08 12.14
C ALA A 30 -6.09 -2.18 11.11
N VAL A 31 -6.13 -3.42 11.55
CA VAL A 31 -6.29 -4.58 10.66
C VAL A 31 -7.72 -5.10 10.74
N GLU A 32 -8.35 -5.25 9.56
CA GLU A 32 -9.68 -5.81 9.42
C GLU A 32 -9.66 -7.07 8.57
N ARG A 33 -10.51 -8.03 8.93
CA ARG A 33 -10.81 -9.16 8.07
C ARG A 33 -11.91 -8.76 7.10
N ARG A 34 -11.69 -9.00 5.83
CA ARG A 34 -12.68 -8.83 4.76
C ARG A 34 -13.11 -10.19 4.25
N ASP A 35 -14.20 -10.23 3.48
CA ASP A 35 -14.72 -11.49 2.91
C ASP A 35 -13.68 -12.17 2.02
N ASP A 36 -12.92 -11.39 1.29
CA ASP A 36 -11.93 -11.85 0.31
C ASP A 36 -10.48 -11.74 0.80
N GLY A 37 -10.25 -11.19 2.00
CA GLY A 37 -8.88 -11.02 2.47
C GLY A 37 -8.73 -10.16 3.70
N PHE A 38 -7.68 -9.35 3.72
CA PHE A 38 -7.34 -8.48 4.86
C PHE A 38 -7.12 -7.05 4.39
N LEU A 39 -7.37 -6.11 5.30
CA LEU A 39 -7.13 -4.69 5.08
C LEU A 39 -6.37 -4.14 6.27
N ALA A 40 -5.25 -3.46 6.02
CA ALA A 40 -4.54 -2.71 7.06
C ALA A 40 -4.63 -1.22 6.74
N GLY A 41 -4.95 -0.42 7.74
CA GLY A 41 -5.09 1.01 7.60
C GLY A 41 -4.17 1.79 8.54
N PHE A 42 -3.57 2.85 8.01
CA PHE A 42 -2.73 3.78 8.78
C PHE A 42 -3.22 5.19 8.48
N ASP A 43 -3.51 5.96 9.50
CA ASP A 43 -4.06 7.29 9.33
C ASP A 43 -3.22 8.36 10.01
N ARG A 44 -3.09 9.48 9.32
CA ARG A 44 -2.62 10.75 9.81
C ARG A 44 -3.66 11.81 9.40
N ALA A 45 -3.66 12.98 9.99
CA ALA A 45 -4.69 13.99 9.71
C ALA A 45 -4.80 14.35 8.23
N ASP A 46 -3.69 14.32 7.51
CA ASP A 46 -3.59 14.76 6.11
C ASP A 46 -3.49 13.62 5.10
N LEU A 47 -3.27 12.39 5.56
CA LEU A 47 -2.96 11.27 4.67
C LEU A 47 -3.42 9.95 5.28
N GLY A 48 -4.03 9.12 4.46
CA GLY A 48 -4.38 7.75 4.84
C GLY A 48 -3.69 6.75 3.93
N VAL A 49 -3.28 5.63 4.48
CA VAL A 49 -2.68 4.53 3.72
C VAL A 49 -3.49 3.27 3.99
N ARG A 50 -3.86 2.56 2.93
CA ARG A 50 -4.61 1.31 3.02
C ARG A 50 -3.87 0.24 2.25
N VAL A 51 -3.60 -0.88 2.90
CA VAL A 51 -2.99 -2.04 2.27
C VAL A 51 -4.06 -3.12 2.16
N HIS A 52 -4.50 -3.39 0.94
CA HIS A 52 -5.48 -4.42 0.64
C HIS A 52 -4.78 -5.70 0.24
N CYS A 53 -5.20 -6.80 0.81
CA CYS A 53 -4.68 -8.12 0.47
C CYS A 53 -5.84 -9.03 0.11
N ASP A 54 -5.91 -9.44 -1.15
CA ASP A 54 -6.95 -10.33 -1.65
C ASP A 54 -6.42 -11.76 -1.66
N LEU A 55 -7.05 -12.63 -0.88
CA LEU A 55 -6.61 -14.03 -0.76
C LEU A 55 -7.05 -14.88 -1.95
N ASP A 56 -8.15 -14.51 -2.61
CA ASP A 56 -8.68 -15.29 -3.74
C ASP A 56 -7.82 -15.09 -4.98
N CYS A 57 -7.43 -13.84 -5.25
CA CYS A 57 -6.57 -13.50 -6.39
C CYS A 57 -5.08 -13.52 -6.02
N GLU A 58 -4.78 -13.69 -4.74
CA GLU A 58 -3.42 -13.59 -4.22
C GLU A 58 -2.73 -12.30 -4.67
N ASP A 59 -3.47 -11.19 -4.57
CA ASP A 59 -3.01 -9.87 -5.01
C ASP A 59 -2.97 -8.90 -3.83
N MET A 60 -2.21 -7.84 -4.01
CA MET A 60 -2.00 -6.82 -2.99
C MET A 60 -2.03 -5.44 -3.64
N MET A 61 -2.64 -4.49 -2.95
CA MET A 61 -2.78 -3.13 -3.45
C MET A 61 -2.61 -2.15 -2.32
N THR A 62 -1.78 -1.14 -2.53
CA THR A 62 -1.63 -0.04 -1.58
C THR A 62 -2.32 1.20 -2.14
N VAL A 63 -3.25 1.75 -1.37
CA VAL A 63 -4.01 2.94 -1.73
C VAL A 63 -3.64 4.07 -0.78
N VAL A 64 -3.41 5.26 -1.34
CA VAL A 64 -3.10 6.46 -0.56
C VAL A 64 -4.24 7.45 -0.73
N ALA A 65 -4.79 7.92 0.39
CA ALA A 65 -5.91 8.85 0.40
C ALA A 65 -5.50 10.21 0.96
N ARG A 66 -6.00 11.28 0.32
CA ARG A 66 -5.88 12.65 0.79
C ARG A 66 -7.25 13.13 1.24
N PRO A 67 -7.61 12.98 2.53
CA PRO A 67 -8.96 13.34 2.99
C PRO A 67 -9.36 14.79 2.70
N LEU A 68 -8.41 15.71 2.82
CA LEU A 68 -8.68 17.13 2.58
C LEU A 68 -9.00 17.44 1.12
N LEU A 69 -8.55 16.60 0.20
CA LEU A 69 -8.84 16.72 -1.23
C LEU A 69 -10.00 15.83 -1.66
N GLY A 70 -10.45 14.94 -0.78
CA GLY A 70 -11.47 13.95 -1.12
C GLY A 70 -11.04 12.98 -2.22
N ARG A 71 -9.76 12.67 -2.30
CA ARG A 71 -9.21 11.85 -3.38
C ARG A 71 -8.32 10.75 -2.84
N GLU A 72 -8.24 9.66 -3.63
CA GLU A 72 -7.33 8.57 -3.35
C GLU A 72 -6.71 8.06 -4.64
N LEU A 73 -5.48 7.54 -4.55
CA LEU A 73 -4.73 6.99 -5.67
C LEU A 73 -4.05 5.70 -5.26
N LEU A 74 -3.85 4.82 -6.24
CA LEU A 74 -2.96 3.68 -6.06
C LEU A 74 -1.52 4.17 -5.90
N LEU A 75 -0.76 3.51 -5.04
CA LEU A 75 0.66 3.85 -4.86
C LEU A 75 1.43 3.77 -6.18
N GLU A 76 1.12 2.78 -7.02
CA GLU A 76 1.76 2.66 -8.33
C GLU A 76 1.52 3.88 -9.22
N THR A 77 0.33 4.48 -9.14
CA THR A 77 0.01 5.70 -9.89
C THR A 77 0.84 6.87 -9.38
N ILE A 78 0.93 7.01 -8.06
CA ILE A 78 1.75 8.07 -7.44
C ILE A 78 3.20 7.93 -7.86
N HIS A 79 3.73 6.71 -7.79
CA HIS A 79 5.11 6.44 -8.18
C HIS A 79 5.37 6.81 -9.64
N ALA A 80 4.50 6.38 -10.54
CA ALA A 80 4.63 6.67 -11.97
C ALA A 80 4.64 8.18 -12.25
N LEU A 81 3.73 8.92 -11.61
CA LEU A 81 3.64 10.36 -11.80
C LEU A 81 4.80 11.12 -11.16
N ASN A 82 5.23 10.70 -9.98
CA ASN A 82 6.29 11.36 -9.23
C ASN A 82 7.68 11.14 -9.85
N VAL A 83 7.94 9.91 -10.28
CA VAL A 83 9.26 9.52 -10.83
C VAL A 83 9.31 9.69 -12.35
N GLY A 84 8.14 9.73 -13.00
CA GLY A 84 8.07 9.81 -14.45
C GLY A 84 8.32 8.46 -15.14
N ASP A 85 8.33 7.38 -14.39
CA ASP A 85 8.56 6.04 -14.91
C ASP A 85 7.29 5.20 -14.67
N SER A 86 6.73 4.66 -15.75
CA SER A 86 5.54 3.82 -15.68
C SER A 86 5.84 2.40 -15.21
N ARG A 87 7.11 2.03 -15.07
CA ARG A 87 7.47 0.70 -14.60
C ARG A 87 7.36 0.61 -13.09
N TYR A 88 6.21 0.15 -12.67
CA TYR A 88 6.03 -0.19 -11.27
C TYR A 88 6.61 -1.60 -11.08
N PRO A 89 7.53 -1.79 -10.14
CA PRO A 89 8.08 -3.11 -9.92
C PRO A 89 7.05 -4.00 -9.21
N SER A 90 6.00 -4.32 -9.92
CA SER A 90 5.04 -5.31 -9.44
C SER A 90 5.77 -6.63 -9.42
N GLY A 91 5.94 -7.21 -8.27
CA GLY A 91 6.68 -8.45 -8.07
C GLY A 91 6.19 -9.61 -8.91
N GLY A 92 6.31 -9.46 -10.23
CA GLY A 92 5.98 -10.53 -11.15
C GLY A 92 4.52 -10.96 -11.15
N GLY A 93 3.61 -10.12 -10.65
CA GLY A 93 2.17 -10.39 -10.70
C GLY A 93 1.79 -11.76 -10.20
N GLY A 94 2.58 -12.36 -9.40
CA GLY A 94 2.36 -13.72 -9.03
C GLY A 94 1.69 -13.85 -7.69
N SER A 95 1.00 -14.93 -7.56
CA SER A 95 0.54 -15.41 -6.29
C SER A 95 1.74 -15.64 -5.39
N TRP A 96 1.64 -15.19 -4.14
CA TRP A 96 2.65 -15.56 -3.16
C TRP A 96 2.38 -17.02 -2.73
N ARG A 97 3.31 -17.88 -3.07
CA ARG A 97 3.21 -19.31 -2.76
C ARG A 97 3.79 -19.66 -1.40
N SER A 98 4.33 -18.66 -0.71
CA SER A 98 4.97 -18.84 0.58
C SER A 98 4.90 -17.55 1.37
N LEU A 99 5.12 -17.66 2.67
CA LEU A 99 5.23 -16.49 3.54
C LEU A 99 6.39 -15.58 3.09
N ALA A 100 7.51 -16.18 2.68
CA ALA A 100 8.67 -15.42 2.21
C ALA A 100 8.32 -14.56 0.98
N ALA A 101 7.56 -15.12 0.02
CA ALA A 101 7.13 -14.38 -1.16
C ALA A 101 6.20 -13.23 -0.79
N PHE A 102 5.29 -13.45 0.15
CA PHE A 102 4.43 -12.40 0.67
C PHE A 102 5.24 -11.28 1.34
N GLU A 103 6.22 -11.66 2.16
CA GLU A 103 7.09 -10.70 2.83
C GLU A 103 7.87 -9.84 1.83
N GLU A 104 8.40 -10.45 0.78
CA GLU A 104 9.12 -9.72 -0.28
C GLU A 104 8.21 -8.71 -0.98
N ARG A 105 6.99 -9.12 -1.29
CA ARG A 105 6.03 -8.23 -1.95
C ARG A 105 5.65 -7.05 -1.06
N LEU A 106 5.41 -7.31 0.21
CA LEU A 106 5.04 -6.26 1.13
C LEU A 106 6.21 -5.30 1.40
N ALA A 107 7.42 -5.83 1.49
CA ALA A 107 8.62 -5.01 1.65
C ALA A 107 8.81 -4.08 0.46
N LEU A 108 8.51 -4.55 -0.75
CA LEU A 108 8.56 -3.72 -1.96
C LEU A 108 7.54 -2.59 -1.89
N GLU A 109 6.29 -2.89 -1.50
CA GLU A 109 5.25 -1.88 -1.35
C GLU A 109 5.66 -0.82 -0.31
N ALA A 110 6.22 -1.27 0.82
CA ALA A 110 6.68 -0.36 1.87
C ALA A 110 7.82 0.55 1.39
N THR A 111 8.77 0.00 0.63
CA THR A 111 9.87 0.77 0.06
C THR A 111 9.36 1.85 -0.89
N LEU A 112 8.44 1.49 -1.77
CA LEU A 112 7.85 2.44 -2.71
C LEU A 112 7.06 3.54 -2.00
N LEU A 113 6.33 3.19 -0.97
CA LEU A 113 5.60 4.18 -0.17
C LEU A 113 6.58 5.14 0.52
N ARG A 114 7.64 4.61 1.11
CA ARG A 114 8.65 5.44 1.77
C ARG A 114 9.27 6.44 0.79
N GLU A 115 9.62 6.00 -0.40
CA GLU A 115 10.21 6.84 -1.43
C GLU A 115 9.26 7.93 -1.92
N ASN A 116 7.96 7.66 -1.93
CA ASN A 116 6.95 8.57 -2.48
C ASN A 116 6.11 9.29 -1.41
N LEU A 117 6.42 9.08 -0.14
CA LEU A 117 5.58 9.59 0.95
C LEU A 117 5.46 11.12 0.95
N THR A 118 6.56 11.82 0.76
CA THR A 118 6.57 13.28 0.74
C THR A 118 5.72 13.83 -0.41
N ALA A 119 5.85 13.24 -1.59
CA ALA A 119 5.05 13.62 -2.75
C ALA A 119 3.57 13.30 -2.53
N ALA A 120 3.28 12.13 -1.97
CA ALA A 120 1.90 11.72 -1.68
C ALA A 120 1.22 12.66 -0.69
N ALA A 121 1.96 13.17 0.28
CA ALA A 121 1.42 14.06 1.30
C ALA A 121 1.37 15.54 0.86
N GLY A 122 2.32 15.96 0.03
CA GLY A 122 2.53 17.38 -0.25
C GLY A 122 2.30 17.84 -1.68
N ASN A 123 2.21 16.93 -2.65
CA ASN A 123 2.06 17.30 -4.04
C ASN A 123 0.61 17.11 -4.53
N ASP A 124 -0.20 18.15 -4.36
CA ASP A 124 -1.60 18.11 -4.75
C ASP A 124 -1.79 17.91 -6.26
N ALA A 125 -0.84 18.38 -7.06
CA ALA A 125 -0.91 18.26 -8.52
C ALA A 125 -0.94 16.80 -8.99
N LEU A 126 -0.34 15.88 -8.23
CA LEU A 126 -0.41 14.45 -8.57
C LEU A 126 -1.84 13.95 -8.61
N TYR A 127 -2.66 14.39 -7.67
CA TYR A 127 -4.05 13.96 -7.57
C TYR A 127 -4.92 14.59 -8.65
N GLU A 128 -4.61 15.82 -9.03
CA GLU A 128 -5.31 16.50 -10.11
C GLU A 128 -4.96 15.88 -11.46
N GLU A 129 -3.69 15.58 -11.70
CA GLU A 129 -3.21 14.95 -12.93
C GLU A 129 -3.85 13.58 -13.13
N ALA A 130 -3.90 12.77 -12.07
CA ALA A 130 -4.51 11.45 -12.13
C ALA A 130 -6.01 11.54 -12.44
N SER A 131 -6.71 12.54 -11.87
CA SER A 131 -8.12 12.77 -12.15
C SER A 131 -8.38 13.17 -13.60
N GLY A 132 -7.49 13.97 -14.18
CA GLY A 132 -7.61 14.43 -15.56
C GLY A 132 -7.36 13.32 -16.58
N ARG A 133 -6.80 12.22 -16.17
CA ARG A 133 -6.53 11.06 -17.04
C ARG A 133 -7.64 10.00 -17.01
N ALA A 134 -8.61 10.19 -16.14
CA ALA A 134 -9.70 9.22 -16.00
C ALA A 134 -10.65 9.25 -17.20
#